data_faa2e2851d15e25f382d1394be104e98
#
_entry.id   faa2e2851d15e25f382d1394be104e98
#
_cell.length_a   1.000
_cell.length_b   1.000
_cell.length_c   1.000
_cell.angle_alpha   90.00
_cell.angle_beta   90.00
_cell.angle_gamma   90.00
#
_symmetry.space_group_name_H-M   'P 1'
#
loop_
_entity.id
_entity.type
_entity.pdbx_description
1 polymer ?
#
loop_
_entity_poly.entity_id
_entity_poly.type
_entity_poly.pdbx_seq_one_letter_code
_entity_poly.pdbx_strand_id
1 'polypeptide(L)'
;MLKATEALTVDGLSVAFPGRPVLRDVSFSLGQGSFCGLIGSNGSGKTTLLRTILGFQSATGGEVRIAGGRGGAGRASVGYVPQKILLETDMPLRARDLVALGLDGHRLGLPFPSRARARRVDEMLEAVNAQGFADQRIGNLSGGQQQRVLIAHALIRRPRLLLLDEPLANLDIRAVADIVRLLRRVAAEDNITVLVSAHDMNPLLSSMDRIVYLARGRAASGTTDEVVRTEVLSALYGHHIDVIRVHDRVLVIAAGAADEIPIAIERHPAHVTEIP
;
A
#
# COMPACT_ATOMS: atom_id res chain seq x y z
N MET A 1 -23.26 -0.64 21.72
CA MET A 1 -22.17 -0.89 20.73
C MET A 1 -21.43 0.42 20.54
N LEU A 2 -20.20 0.52 21.03
CA LEU A 2 -19.33 1.66 20.75
C LEU A 2 -19.12 1.72 19.23
N LYS A 3 -19.47 2.85 18.58
CA LYS A 3 -19.13 3.09 17.18
C LYS A 3 -17.60 2.95 17.05
N ALA A 4 -17.13 1.98 16.28
CA ALA A 4 -15.72 1.88 15.95
C ALA A 4 -15.27 3.24 15.43
N THR A 5 -14.22 3.79 16.03
CA THR A 5 -13.70 5.10 15.62
C THR A 5 -13.12 4.95 14.21
N GLU A 6 -13.70 5.64 13.23
CA GLU A 6 -13.21 5.61 11.85
C GLU A 6 -11.88 6.36 11.75
N ALA A 7 -10.88 5.70 11.21
CA ALA A 7 -9.57 6.30 10.95
C ALA A 7 -9.53 7.04 9.60
N LEU A 8 -10.28 6.54 8.62
CA LEU A 8 -10.45 7.15 7.31
C LEU A 8 -11.89 7.02 6.84
N THR A 9 -12.48 8.11 6.38
CA THR A 9 -13.76 8.13 5.67
C THR A 9 -13.58 8.86 4.36
N VAL A 10 -13.96 8.24 3.28
CA VAL A 10 -14.07 8.80 1.93
C VAL A 10 -15.54 8.78 1.56
N ASP A 11 -16.11 9.92 1.22
CA ASP A 11 -17.54 10.09 0.99
C ASP A 11 -17.81 10.82 -0.33
N GLY A 12 -18.40 10.13 -1.30
CA GLY A 12 -18.78 10.65 -2.61
C GLY A 12 -17.60 11.22 -3.42
N LEU A 13 -16.38 10.74 -3.18
CA LEU A 13 -15.17 11.33 -3.71
C LEU A 13 -15.10 11.22 -5.23
N SER A 14 -15.00 12.39 -5.88
CA SER A 14 -14.79 12.49 -7.32
C SER A 14 -13.56 13.31 -7.63
N VAL A 15 -12.77 12.87 -8.62
CA VAL A 15 -11.54 13.55 -9.08
C VAL A 15 -11.50 13.52 -10.59
N ALA A 16 -11.29 14.69 -11.19
CA ALA A 16 -11.09 14.80 -12.63
C ALA A 16 -9.88 15.68 -12.93
N PHE A 17 -9.12 15.30 -13.96
CA PHE A 17 -8.15 16.14 -14.64
C PHE A 17 -8.84 16.79 -15.87
N PRO A 18 -8.27 17.84 -16.49
CA PRO A 18 -8.88 18.47 -17.65
C PRO A 18 -9.32 17.45 -18.70
N GLY A 19 -10.64 17.35 -18.93
CA GLY A 19 -11.27 16.44 -19.88
C GLY A 19 -11.30 14.95 -19.52
N ARG A 20 -10.75 14.54 -18.33
CA ARG A 20 -10.67 13.12 -17.96
C ARG A 20 -11.06 12.89 -16.49
N PRO A 21 -12.26 12.34 -16.21
CA PRO A 21 -12.61 11.88 -14.89
C PRO A 21 -11.79 10.62 -14.52
N VAL A 22 -11.24 10.60 -13.29
CA VAL A 22 -10.40 9.49 -12.80
C VAL A 22 -11.09 8.75 -11.64
N LEU A 23 -11.72 9.47 -10.71
CA LEU A 23 -12.53 8.89 -9.65
C LEU A 23 -13.96 9.43 -9.76
N ARG A 24 -14.95 8.56 -9.51
CA ARG A 24 -16.38 8.87 -9.64
C ARG A 24 -17.13 8.31 -8.45
N ASP A 25 -17.57 9.18 -7.57
CA ASP A 25 -18.46 8.84 -6.44
C ASP A 25 -17.90 7.68 -5.58
N VAL A 26 -16.63 7.76 -5.21
CA VAL A 26 -15.96 6.74 -4.40
C VAL A 26 -16.27 6.95 -2.93
N SER A 27 -16.87 5.93 -2.29
CA SER A 27 -17.23 5.96 -0.88
C SER A 27 -16.79 4.70 -0.16
N PHE A 28 -16.07 4.85 0.97
CA PHE A 28 -15.70 3.78 1.88
C PHE A 28 -15.23 4.34 3.21
N SER A 29 -15.19 3.47 4.24
CA SER A 29 -14.59 3.81 5.53
C SER A 29 -13.70 2.70 6.06
N LEU A 30 -12.67 3.07 6.82
CA LEU A 30 -11.73 2.18 7.49
C LEU A 30 -11.77 2.43 8.99
N GLY A 31 -12.01 1.38 9.76
CA GLY A 31 -11.91 1.42 11.21
C GLY A 31 -10.46 1.54 11.68
N GLN A 32 -10.27 2.03 12.90
CA GLN A 32 -8.96 2.15 13.52
C GLN A 32 -8.32 0.76 13.68
N GLY A 33 -7.03 0.65 13.36
CA GLY A 33 -6.27 -0.60 13.45
C GLY A 33 -6.59 -1.62 12.37
N SER A 34 -7.43 -1.29 11.35
CA SER A 34 -7.71 -2.21 10.24
C SER A 34 -6.56 -2.26 9.23
N PHE A 35 -6.37 -3.45 8.62
CA PHE A 35 -5.49 -3.65 7.49
C PHE A 35 -6.32 -3.81 6.21
N CYS A 36 -6.22 -2.85 5.31
CA CYS A 36 -7.02 -2.78 4.08
C CYS A 36 -6.16 -2.82 2.82
N GLY A 37 -6.56 -3.64 1.86
CA GLY A 37 -6.02 -3.65 0.49
C GLY A 37 -6.78 -2.69 -0.42
N LEU A 38 -6.09 -1.78 -1.10
CA LEU A 38 -6.61 -0.97 -2.22
C LEU A 38 -6.20 -1.64 -3.53
N ILE A 39 -7.09 -2.42 -4.09
CA ILE A 39 -6.81 -3.30 -5.21
C ILE A 39 -7.39 -2.69 -6.51
N GLY A 40 -6.70 -2.90 -7.62
CA GLY A 40 -7.15 -2.48 -8.94
C GLY A 40 -6.02 -2.52 -9.96
N SER A 41 -6.38 -2.62 -11.23
CA SER A 41 -5.42 -2.60 -12.35
C SER A 41 -4.64 -1.29 -12.44
N ASN A 42 -3.58 -1.27 -13.22
CA ASN A 42 -2.86 -0.04 -13.52
C ASN A 42 -3.78 0.97 -14.19
N GLY A 43 -3.71 2.23 -13.77
CA GLY A 43 -4.60 3.29 -14.27
C GLY A 43 -6.01 3.31 -13.67
N SER A 44 -6.36 2.43 -12.73
CA SER A 44 -7.69 2.44 -12.07
C SER A 44 -7.93 3.66 -11.19
N GLY A 45 -6.88 4.40 -10.79
CA GLY A 45 -6.97 5.60 -9.95
C GLY A 45 -6.42 5.44 -8.52
N LYS A 46 -5.76 4.31 -8.17
CA LYS A 46 -5.20 4.05 -6.83
C LYS A 46 -4.32 5.18 -6.33
N THR A 47 -3.28 5.54 -7.09
CA THR A 47 -2.37 6.64 -6.73
C THR A 47 -3.09 7.99 -6.67
N THR A 48 -4.08 8.23 -7.53
CA THR A 48 -4.91 9.45 -7.48
C THR A 48 -5.70 9.50 -6.18
N LEU A 49 -6.32 8.39 -5.78
CA LEU A 49 -7.04 8.29 -4.51
C LEU A 49 -6.10 8.56 -3.31
N LEU A 50 -4.94 7.90 -3.26
CA LEU A 50 -3.96 8.13 -2.19
C LEU A 50 -3.48 9.59 -2.15
N ARG A 51 -3.17 10.20 -3.30
CA ARG A 51 -2.79 11.61 -3.38
C ARG A 51 -3.90 12.55 -2.95
N THR A 52 -5.16 12.20 -3.20
CA THR A 52 -6.31 12.99 -2.75
C THR A 52 -6.48 12.89 -1.24
N ILE A 53 -6.35 11.71 -0.67
CA ILE A 53 -6.35 11.51 0.79
C ILE A 53 -5.23 12.35 1.45
N LEU A 54 -4.03 12.35 0.88
CA LEU A 54 -2.90 13.16 1.33
C LEU A 54 -3.07 14.67 1.09
N GLY A 55 -4.03 15.07 0.23
CA GLY A 55 -4.26 16.45 -0.15
C GLY A 55 -3.31 17.01 -1.20
N PHE A 56 -2.56 16.13 -1.88
CA PHE A 56 -1.72 16.52 -3.02
C PHE A 56 -2.53 16.67 -4.32
N GLN A 57 -3.76 16.14 -4.33
CA GLN A 57 -4.70 16.25 -5.43
C GLN A 57 -6.04 16.78 -4.89
N SER A 58 -6.59 17.81 -5.53
CA SER A 58 -7.90 18.34 -5.18
C SER A 58 -9.02 17.45 -5.69
N ALA A 59 -10.04 17.24 -4.86
CA ALA A 59 -11.28 16.62 -5.27
C ALA A 59 -12.14 17.60 -6.08
N THR A 60 -12.90 17.08 -7.03
CA THR A 60 -13.95 17.82 -7.76
C THR A 60 -15.31 17.69 -7.10
N GLY A 61 -15.47 16.71 -6.19
CA GLY A 61 -16.68 16.47 -5.39
C GLY A 61 -16.39 15.50 -4.25
N GLY A 62 -17.25 15.48 -3.26
CA GLY A 62 -17.13 14.64 -2.07
C GLY A 62 -16.11 15.15 -1.06
N GLU A 63 -15.86 14.34 -0.03
CA GLU A 63 -14.91 14.73 1.03
C GLU A 63 -14.08 13.54 1.56
N VAL A 64 -12.94 13.87 2.18
CA VAL A 64 -12.07 12.94 2.89
C VAL A 64 -11.92 13.42 4.34
N ARG A 65 -12.18 12.53 5.29
CA ARG A 65 -12.00 12.74 6.72
C ARG A 65 -11.00 11.72 7.27
N ILE A 66 -10.00 12.18 8.01
CA ILE A 66 -8.99 11.34 8.65
C ILE A 66 -9.07 11.52 10.15
N ALA A 67 -9.23 10.43 10.91
CA ALA A 67 -9.37 10.43 12.36
C ALA A 67 -10.39 11.45 12.89
N GLY A 68 -11.52 11.60 12.18
CA GLY A 68 -12.58 12.56 12.49
C GLY A 68 -12.28 14.02 12.18
N GLY A 69 -11.06 14.35 11.74
CA GLY A 69 -10.67 15.70 11.33
C GLY A 69 -10.87 15.93 9.83
N ARG A 70 -11.32 17.14 9.46
CA ARG A 70 -11.42 17.57 8.04
C ARG A 70 -10.12 18.27 7.61
N GLY A 71 -9.69 18.05 6.38
CA GLY A 71 -8.57 18.78 5.77
C GLY A 71 -7.22 18.53 6.42
N GLY A 72 -6.41 19.61 6.59
CA GLY A 72 -5.00 19.53 7.01
C GLY A 72 -4.75 18.98 8.41
N ALA A 73 -5.66 19.17 9.37
CA ALA A 73 -5.48 18.69 10.75
C ALA A 73 -5.38 17.15 10.86
N GLY A 74 -6.16 16.41 10.04
CA GLY A 74 -6.07 14.95 10.00
C GLY A 74 -4.81 14.44 9.30
N ARG A 75 -4.31 15.17 8.31
CA ARG A 75 -3.14 14.76 7.49
C ARG A 75 -1.83 14.72 8.27
N ALA A 76 -1.69 15.50 9.33
CA ALA A 76 -0.51 15.45 10.19
C ALA A 76 -0.31 14.09 10.88
N SER A 77 -1.36 13.26 10.92
CA SER A 77 -1.34 11.91 11.50
C SER A 77 -1.21 10.80 10.45
N VAL A 78 -0.85 11.13 9.20
CA VAL A 78 -0.68 10.17 8.10
C VAL A 78 0.79 9.91 7.86
N GLY A 79 1.17 8.62 7.84
CA GLY A 79 2.44 8.15 7.29
C GLY A 79 2.23 7.76 5.82
N TYR A 80 3.19 8.04 4.96
CA TYR A 80 3.09 7.69 3.54
C TYR A 80 4.37 7.08 3.01
N VAL A 81 4.22 5.98 2.29
CA VAL A 81 5.30 5.32 1.55
C VAL A 81 4.92 5.38 0.06
N PRO A 82 5.60 6.19 -0.76
CA PRO A 82 5.32 6.30 -2.18
C PRO A 82 5.86 5.11 -2.98
N GLN A 83 5.29 4.86 -4.15
CA GLN A 83 5.66 3.76 -5.05
C GLN A 83 7.13 3.82 -5.51
N LYS A 84 7.63 5.01 -5.78
CA LYS A 84 9.01 5.22 -6.22
C LYS A 84 9.66 6.30 -5.37
N ILE A 85 10.73 5.94 -4.71
CA ILE A 85 11.72 6.88 -4.20
C ILE A 85 13.00 6.56 -4.96
N LEU A 86 13.51 7.56 -5.70
CA LEU A 86 14.82 7.44 -6.34
C LEU A 86 15.88 7.50 -5.24
N LEU A 87 16.26 6.33 -4.75
CA LEU A 87 17.39 6.16 -3.84
C LEU A 87 18.59 5.80 -4.71
N GLU A 88 19.30 6.81 -5.14
CA GLU A 88 20.52 6.61 -5.94
C GLU A 88 21.57 5.84 -5.13
N THR A 89 22.30 4.94 -5.81
CA THR A 89 23.33 4.10 -5.17
C THR A 89 24.42 4.95 -4.52
N ASP A 90 24.69 6.12 -5.07
CA ASP A 90 25.75 7.03 -4.58
C ASP A 90 25.29 7.96 -3.46
N MET A 91 24.01 7.90 -3.07
CA MET A 91 23.47 8.74 -2.00
C MET A 91 24.18 8.42 -0.68
N PRO A 92 24.88 9.39 -0.04
CA PRO A 92 25.62 9.17 1.20
C PRO A 92 24.71 9.15 2.44
N LEU A 93 23.51 8.54 2.32
CA LEU A 93 22.51 8.48 3.36
C LEU A 93 22.41 7.06 3.91
N ARG A 94 22.58 6.89 5.22
CA ARG A 94 22.42 5.59 5.88
C ARG A 94 20.93 5.32 6.15
N ALA A 95 20.61 4.05 6.35
CA ALA A 95 19.25 3.65 6.71
C ALA A 95 18.72 4.40 7.95
N ARG A 96 19.53 4.48 9.02
CA ARG A 96 19.16 5.22 10.25
C ARG A 96 18.95 6.70 10.03
N ASP A 97 19.72 7.32 9.14
CA ASP A 97 19.61 8.74 8.85
C ASP A 97 18.30 9.03 8.12
N LEU A 98 17.90 8.16 7.16
CA LEU A 98 16.60 8.26 6.49
C LEU A 98 15.45 8.11 7.49
N VAL A 99 15.49 7.14 8.39
CA VAL A 99 14.47 6.99 9.44
C VAL A 99 14.40 8.22 10.33
N ALA A 100 15.55 8.79 10.70
CA ALA A 100 15.63 9.99 11.51
C ALA A 100 15.01 11.23 10.84
N LEU A 101 15.12 11.36 9.50
CA LEU A 101 14.46 12.44 8.75
C LEU A 101 12.93 12.39 8.88
N GLY A 102 12.36 11.22 9.13
CA GLY A 102 10.92 11.09 9.42
C GLY A 102 10.48 11.86 10.67
N LEU A 103 11.36 12.09 11.66
CA LEU A 103 11.03 12.85 12.88
C LEU A 103 11.02 14.35 12.64
N ASP A 104 12.04 14.89 11.99
CA ASP A 104 12.39 16.31 11.98
C ASP A 104 12.71 16.91 10.61
N GLY A 105 12.63 16.11 9.52
CA GLY A 105 12.90 16.59 8.17
C GLY A 105 12.04 17.76 7.68
N HIS A 106 10.97 18.10 8.42
CA HIS A 106 10.13 19.28 8.17
C HIS A 106 10.61 20.54 8.92
N ARG A 107 11.61 20.41 9.81
CA ARG A 107 12.15 21.53 10.60
C ARG A 107 13.39 22.09 9.90
N LEU A 108 13.41 23.41 9.76
CA LEU A 108 14.60 24.13 9.31
C LEU A 108 15.59 24.26 10.49
N GLY A 109 16.87 23.99 10.24
CA GLY A 109 17.95 24.10 11.22
C GLY A 109 18.83 22.88 11.32
N LEU A 110 19.94 23.00 12.05
CA LEU A 110 20.84 21.88 12.32
C LEU A 110 20.21 20.97 13.39
N PRO A 111 20.12 19.66 13.15
CA PRO A 111 19.64 18.72 14.14
C PRO A 111 20.68 18.62 15.27
N PHE A 112 20.37 19.11 16.46
CA PHE A 112 21.21 18.87 17.64
C PHE A 112 21.22 17.37 17.97
N PRO A 113 22.40 16.80 18.30
CA PRO A 113 22.49 15.42 18.77
C PRO A 113 21.61 15.24 20.01
N SER A 114 20.64 14.31 19.94
CA SER A 114 19.75 14.00 21.04
C SER A 114 19.71 12.49 21.28
N ARG A 115 20.04 12.06 22.49
CA ARG A 115 19.96 10.66 22.89
C ARG A 115 18.53 10.12 22.74
N ALA A 116 17.52 10.93 23.03
CA ALA A 116 16.12 10.56 22.87
C ALA A 116 15.76 10.32 21.39
N ARG A 117 16.29 11.16 20.47
CA ARG A 117 16.14 11.00 19.02
C ARG A 117 16.79 9.70 18.54
N ALA A 118 18.05 9.46 18.92
CA ALA A 118 18.80 8.26 18.55
C ALA A 118 18.05 7.00 19.04
N ARG A 119 17.66 6.96 20.31
CA ARG A 119 16.90 5.84 20.89
C ARG A 119 15.61 5.58 20.11
N ARG A 120 14.85 6.61 19.73
CA ARG A 120 13.60 6.43 18.97
C ARG A 120 13.84 5.89 17.57
N VAL A 121 14.96 6.26 16.92
CA VAL A 121 15.38 5.70 15.64
C VAL A 121 15.73 4.23 15.79
N ASP A 122 16.51 3.87 16.82
CA ASP A 122 16.90 2.49 17.08
C ASP A 122 15.68 1.60 17.40
N GLU A 123 14.76 2.07 18.25
CA GLU A 123 13.49 1.39 18.54
C GLU A 123 12.67 1.15 17.25
N MET A 124 12.62 2.13 16.35
CA MET A 124 11.89 1.99 15.10
C MET A 124 12.57 1.03 14.11
N LEU A 125 13.90 1.08 14.01
CA LEU A 125 14.67 0.12 13.20
C LEU A 125 14.49 -1.31 13.71
N GLU A 126 14.42 -1.49 15.03
CA GLU A 126 14.10 -2.77 15.66
C GLU A 126 12.70 -3.23 15.29
N ALA A 127 11.71 -2.37 15.41
CA ALA A 127 10.32 -2.67 15.08
C ALA A 127 10.11 -3.18 13.65
N VAL A 128 10.96 -2.72 12.70
CA VAL A 128 10.89 -3.18 11.30
C VAL A 128 11.94 -4.25 10.95
N ASN A 129 12.70 -4.78 11.94
CA ASN A 129 13.81 -5.72 11.75
C ASN A 129 14.89 -5.17 10.79
N ALA A 130 15.35 -3.95 11.02
CA ALA A 130 16.34 -3.24 10.21
C ALA A 130 17.65 -2.93 10.95
N GLN A 131 17.85 -3.41 12.20
CA GLN A 131 19.03 -3.12 13.01
C GLN A 131 20.33 -3.57 12.33
N GLY A 132 20.31 -4.77 11.71
CA GLY A 132 21.49 -5.38 11.11
C GLY A 132 22.09 -4.61 9.93
N PHE A 133 21.34 -3.65 9.35
CA PHE A 133 21.78 -2.82 8.24
C PHE A 133 21.56 -1.31 8.47
N ALA A 134 21.31 -0.91 9.71
CA ALA A 134 21.00 0.47 10.09
C ALA A 134 22.08 1.48 9.64
N ASP A 135 23.35 1.08 9.69
CA ASP A 135 24.49 1.93 9.33
C ASP A 135 24.94 1.77 7.88
N GLN A 136 24.29 0.91 7.10
CA GLN A 136 24.58 0.76 5.68
C GLN A 136 23.95 1.89 4.87
N ARG A 137 24.59 2.25 3.75
CA ARG A 137 24.02 3.23 2.80
C ARG A 137 22.76 2.65 2.18
N ILE A 138 21.73 3.48 2.08
CA ILE A 138 20.40 3.06 1.61
C ILE A 138 20.45 2.47 0.18
N GLY A 139 21.31 3.03 -0.69
CA GLY A 139 21.50 2.54 -2.06
C GLY A 139 22.13 1.15 -2.16
N ASN A 140 22.81 0.67 -1.11
CA ASN A 140 23.42 -0.67 -1.06
C ASN A 140 22.48 -1.75 -0.51
N LEU A 141 21.30 -1.36 -0.04
CA LEU A 141 20.33 -2.28 0.54
C LEU A 141 19.53 -3.00 -0.56
N SER A 142 19.13 -4.26 -0.27
CA SER A 142 18.16 -4.95 -1.13
C SER A 142 16.80 -4.22 -1.14
N GLY A 143 15.97 -4.47 -2.17
CA GLY A 143 14.65 -3.85 -2.27
C GLY A 143 13.78 -4.06 -1.03
N GLY A 144 13.79 -5.27 -0.46
CA GLY A 144 13.06 -5.55 0.78
C GLY A 144 13.61 -4.82 2.01
N GLN A 145 14.95 -4.64 2.08
CA GLN A 145 15.59 -3.85 3.14
C GLN A 145 15.26 -2.35 3.00
N GLN A 146 15.34 -1.81 1.78
CA GLN A 146 14.93 -0.43 1.50
C GLN A 146 13.46 -0.21 1.89
N GLN A 147 12.59 -1.14 1.53
CA GLN A 147 11.17 -1.05 1.86
C GLN A 147 10.92 -1.02 3.38
N ARG A 148 11.64 -1.84 4.17
CA ARG A 148 11.57 -1.78 5.65
C ARG A 148 11.99 -0.42 6.19
N VAL A 149 13.05 0.16 5.66
CA VAL A 149 13.53 1.50 6.07
C VAL A 149 12.51 2.58 5.73
N LEU A 150 11.87 2.51 4.55
CA LEU A 150 10.83 3.45 4.15
C LEU A 150 9.58 3.34 5.05
N ILE A 151 9.19 2.12 5.41
CA ILE A 151 8.11 1.90 6.37
C ILE A 151 8.48 2.47 7.74
N ALA A 152 9.72 2.25 8.24
CA ALA A 152 10.19 2.83 9.48
C ALA A 152 10.17 4.37 9.46
N HIS A 153 10.61 4.99 8.36
CA HIS A 153 10.54 6.42 8.14
C HIS A 153 9.11 6.95 8.26
N ALA A 154 8.12 6.26 7.66
CA ALA A 154 6.72 6.65 7.72
C ALA A 154 6.10 6.44 9.10
N LEU A 155 6.54 5.42 9.85
CA LEU A 155 6.00 5.03 11.16
C LEU A 155 6.59 5.82 12.33
N ILE A 156 7.79 6.41 12.22
CA ILE A 156 8.53 6.95 13.37
C ILE A 156 7.78 8.07 14.11
N ARG A 157 6.85 8.75 13.44
CA ARG A 157 5.97 9.76 14.04
C ARG A 157 4.70 9.17 14.66
N ARG A 158 4.55 7.83 14.66
CA ARG A 158 3.36 7.12 15.14
C ARG A 158 2.07 7.64 14.48
N PRO A 159 1.93 7.52 13.16
CA PRO A 159 0.74 7.97 12.46
C PRO A 159 -0.47 7.13 12.89
N ARG A 160 -1.68 7.67 12.73
CA ARG A 160 -2.92 6.90 12.90
C ARG A 160 -3.34 6.15 11.63
N LEU A 161 -2.86 6.63 10.48
CA LEU A 161 -3.11 6.06 9.16
C LEU A 161 -1.78 5.93 8.42
N LEU A 162 -1.47 4.74 7.92
CA LEU A 162 -0.32 4.46 7.07
C LEU A 162 -0.82 4.14 5.66
N LEU A 163 -0.42 4.94 4.69
CA LEU A 163 -0.71 4.75 3.28
C LEU A 163 0.54 4.24 2.57
N LEU A 164 0.39 3.15 1.80
CA LEU A 164 1.51 2.61 1.01
C LEU A 164 1.07 2.44 -0.45
N ASP A 165 1.83 3.05 -1.34
CA ASP A 165 1.56 2.98 -2.78
C ASP A 165 2.45 1.91 -3.43
N GLU A 166 1.87 0.75 -3.74
CA GLU A 166 2.50 -0.43 -4.33
C GLU A 166 3.81 -0.88 -3.63
N PRO A 167 3.80 -1.05 -2.29
CA PRO A 167 5.02 -1.32 -1.52
C PRO A 167 5.61 -2.71 -1.75
N LEU A 168 4.90 -3.59 -2.43
CA LEU A 168 5.30 -4.99 -2.70
C LEU A 168 5.87 -5.17 -4.11
N ALA A 169 5.85 -4.12 -4.95
CA ALA A 169 6.33 -4.19 -6.32
C ALA A 169 7.84 -4.48 -6.37
N ASN A 170 8.24 -5.35 -7.28
CA ASN A 170 9.66 -5.72 -7.52
C ASN A 170 10.37 -6.38 -6.32
N LEU A 171 9.63 -6.90 -5.36
CA LEU A 171 10.16 -7.69 -4.25
C LEU A 171 10.08 -9.19 -4.56
N ASP A 172 11.03 -9.95 -4.06
CA ASP A 172 10.94 -11.41 -4.08
C ASP A 172 9.85 -11.92 -3.11
N ILE A 173 9.46 -13.19 -3.27
CA ILE A 173 8.35 -13.81 -2.53
C ILE A 173 8.58 -13.73 -1.00
N ARG A 174 9.83 -13.89 -0.54
CA ARG A 174 10.15 -13.84 0.90
C ARG A 174 10.00 -12.42 1.44
N ALA A 175 10.55 -11.44 0.71
CA ALA A 175 10.44 -10.04 1.09
C ALA A 175 8.97 -9.59 1.12
N VAL A 176 8.14 -10.00 0.14
CA VAL A 176 6.69 -9.75 0.13
C VAL A 176 6.03 -10.30 1.40
N ALA A 177 6.24 -11.57 1.73
CA ALA A 177 5.66 -12.19 2.92
C ALA A 177 6.11 -11.50 4.21
N ASP A 178 7.37 -11.07 4.28
CA ASP A 178 7.93 -10.37 5.44
C ASP A 178 7.32 -8.97 5.60
N ILE A 179 7.15 -8.22 4.51
CA ILE A 179 6.53 -6.89 4.55
C ILE A 179 5.06 -7.00 4.93
N VAL A 180 4.32 -7.95 4.37
CA VAL A 180 2.90 -8.16 4.73
C VAL A 180 2.75 -8.49 6.22
N ARG A 181 3.59 -9.37 6.77
CA ARG A 181 3.60 -9.69 8.21
C ARG A 181 3.92 -8.46 9.07
N LEU A 182 4.90 -7.66 8.66
CA LEU A 182 5.23 -6.41 9.34
C LEU A 182 4.03 -5.47 9.38
N LEU A 183 3.38 -5.23 8.24
CA LEU A 183 2.23 -4.33 8.14
C LEU A 183 1.03 -4.84 8.95
N ARG A 184 0.78 -6.17 8.95
CA ARG A 184 -0.27 -6.78 9.78
C ARG A 184 0.00 -6.57 11.27
N ARG A 185 1.24 -6.75 11.71
CA ARG A 185 1.65 -6.51 13.09
C ARG A 185 1.45 -5.04 13.49
N VAL A 186 1.91 -4.10 12.65
CA VAL A 186 1.72 -2.66 12.86
C VAL A 186 0.23 -2.30 13.01
N ALA A 187 -0.64 -2.89 12.20
CA ALA A 187 -2.07 -2.65 12.30
C ALA A 187 -2.64 -3.19 13.62
N ALA A 188 -2.29 -4.44 13.99
CA ALA A 188 -2.89 -5.13 15.13
C ALA A 188 -2.33 -4.65 16.49
N GLU A 189 -1.00 -4.46 16.60
CA GLU A 189 -0.32 -4.19 17.88
C GLU A 189 -0.20 -2.68 18.14
N ASP A 190 0.12 -1.88 17.11
CA ASP A 190 0.28 -0.43 17.24
C ASP A 190 -1.02 0.35 17.01
N ASN A 191 -2.11 -0.36 16.67
CA ASN A 191 -3.42 0.22 16.37
C ASN A 191 -3.36 1.30 15.26
N ILE A 192 -2.49 1.09 14.27
CA ILE A 192 -2.32 1.97 13.11
C ILE A 192 -3.15 1.39 11.96
N THR A 193 -4.05 2.19 11.41
CA THR A 193 -4.81 1.78 10.23
C THR A 193 -3.91 1.77 9.02
N VAL A 194 -3.89 0.66 8.27
CA VAL A 194 -3.00 0.46 7.11
C VAL A 194 -3.83 0.33 5.84
N LEU A 195 -3.51 1.14 4.83
CA LEU A 195 -4.08 1.06 3.48
C LEU A 195 -2.94 0.83 2.48
N VAL A 196 -2.91 -0.36 1.90
CA VAL A 196 -1.88 -0.81 0.95
C VAL A 196 -2.46 -0.86 -0.45
N SER A 197 -1.93 -0.08 -1.40
CA SER A 197 -2.28 -0.28 -2.80
C SER A 197 -1.50 -1.44 -3.41
N ALA A 198 -2.18 -2.25 -4.21
CA ALA A 198 -1.58 -3.34 -4.98
C ALA A 198 -2.35 -3.59 -6.29
N HIS A 199 -1.66 -4.15 -7.28
CA HIS A 199 -2.31 -4.64 -8.50
C HIS A 199 -2.74 -6.11 -8.36
N ASP A 200 -2.04 -6.88 -7.53
CA ASP A 200 -2.39 -8.26 -7.16
C ASP A 200 -2.78 -8.32 -5.68
N MET A 201 -3.95 -8.89 -5.40
CA MET A 201 -4.45 -9.05 -4.04
C MET A 201 -3.91 -10.29 -3.34
N ASN A 202 -3.44 -11.28 -4.08
CA ASN A 202 -3.08 -12.60 -3.54
C ASN A 202 -2.09 -12.54 -2.37
N PRO A 203 -1.02 -11.70 -2.41
CA PRO A 203 -0.11 -11.59 -1.28
C PRO A 203 -0.75 -11.04 0.01
N LEU A 204 -1.88 -10.33 -0.11
CA LEU A 204 -2.55 -9.63 0.98
C LEU A 204 -3.76 -10.41 1.54
N LEU A 205 -4.32 -11.36 0.77
CA LEU A 205 -5.60 -12.03 1.05
C LEU A 205 -5.73 -12.56 2.47
N SER A 206 -4.71 -13.26 2.96
CA SER A 206 -4.74 -13.88 4.29
C SER A 206 -4.54 -12.88 5.45
N SER A 207 -4.12 -11.65 5.14
CA SER A 207 -3.72 -10.67 6.14
C SER A 207 -4.62 -9.45 6.21
N MET A 208 -5.37 -9.12 5.15
CA MET A 208 -6.25 -7.96 5.13
C MET A 208 -7.63 -8.25 5.74
N ASP A 209 -8.14 -7.30 6.52
CA ASP A 209 -9.48 -7.35 7.10
C ASP A 209 -10.54 -6.88 6.11
N ARG A 210 -10.17 -5.93 5.26
CA ARG A 210 -11.04 -5.28 4.29
C ARG A 210 -10.33 -5.06 2.96
N ILE A 211 -11.12 -4.91 1.91
CA ILE A 211 -10.66 -4.57 0.58
C ILE A 211 -11.45 -3.36 0.05
N VAL A 212 -10.76 -2.47 -0.64
CA VAL A 212 -11.34 -1.48 -1.53
C VAL A 212 -10.89 -1.83 -2.94
N TYR A 213 -11.82 -2.32 -3.74
CA TYR A 213 -11.53 -2.69 -5.13
C TYR A 213 -11.90 -1.53 -6.06
N LEU A 214 -10.90 -1.02 -6.79
CA LEU A 214 -11.04 0.16 -7.64
C LEU A 214 -10.95 -0.25 -9.12
N ALA A 215 -12.01 -0.01 -9.87
CA ALA A 215 -12.02 -0.22 -11.32
C ALA A 215 -12.80 0.90 -12.02
N ARG A 216 -12.30 1.37 -13.16
CA ARG A 216 -12.93 2.41 -13.99
C ARG A 216 -13.33 3.67 -13.21
N GLY A 217 -12.57 3.99 -12.16
CA GLY A 217 -12.81 5.14 -11.29
C GLY A 217 -13.93 4.96 -10.26
N ARG A 218 -14.53 3.78 -10.15
CA ARG A 218 -15.52 3.43 -9.12
C ARG A 218 -14.92 2.45 -8.12
N ALA A 219 -15.47 2.36 -6.92
CA ALA A 219 -14.99 1.47 -5.88
C ALA A 219 -16.10 0.55 -5.34
N ALA A 220 -15.71 -0.68 -5.00
CA ALA A 220 -16.48 -1.55 -4.12
C ALA A 220 -15.65 -1.78 -2.85
N SER A 221 -16.25 -1.74 -1.67
CA SER A 221 -15.55 -1.92 -0.39
C SER A 221 -16.31 -2.84 0.55
N GLY A 222 -15.56 -3.69 1.26
CA GLY A 222 -16.13 -4.68 2.17
C GLY A 222 -15.07 -5.65 2.66
N THR A 223 -15.50 -6.80 3.15
CA THR A 223 -14.62 -7.97 3.32
C THR A 223 -14.23 -8.52 1.96
N THR A 224 -13.19 -9.35 1.92
CA THR A 224 -12.77 -10.03 0.67
C THR A 224 -13.93 -10.85 0.08
N ASP A 225 -14.70 -11.54 0.93
CA ASP A 225 -15.80 -12.39 0.47
C ASP A 225 -17.01 -11.60 -0.04
N GLU A 226 -17.22 -10.39 0.44
CA GLU A 226 -18.28 -9.50 -0.05
C GLU A 226 -17.92 -8.88 -1.40
N VAL A 227 -16.68 -8.46 -1.60
CA VAL A 227 -16.24 -7.67 -2.75
C VAL A 227 -15.73 -8.54 -3.90
N VAL A 228 -14.94 -9.59 -3.59
CA VAL A 228 -14.29 -10.43 -4.60
C VAL A 228 -15.24 -11.54 -5.05
N ARG A 229 -16.26 -11.13 -5.78
CA ARG A 229 -17.33 -11.97 -6.37
C ARG A 229 -17.56 -11.57 -7.80
N THR A 230 -17.91 -12.55 -8.64
CA THR A 230 -18.22 -12.35 -10.06
C THR A 230 -19.23 -11.22 -10.28
N GLU A 231 -20.32 -11.20 -9.51
CA GLU A 231 -21.38 -10.23 -9.67
C GLU A 231 -20.92 -8.80 -9.35
N VAL A 232 -20.17 -8.65 -8.23
CA VAL A 232 -19.68 -7.34 -7.77
C VAL A 232 -18.63 -6.78 -8.72
N LEU A 233 -17.65 -7.60 -9.10
CA LEU A 233 -16.60 -7.16 -10.00
C LEU A 233 -17.13 -6.93 -11.42
N SER A 234 -18.06 -7.75 -11.92
CA SER A 234 -18.71 -7.53 -13.23
C SER A 234 -19.47 -6.20 -13.25
N ALA A 235 -20.22 -5.88 -12.20
CA ALA A 235 -20.90 -4.59 -12.07
C ALA A 235 -19.92 -3.41 -12.03
N LEU A 236 -18.79 -3.57 -11.33
CA LEU A 236 -17.76 -2.55 -11.21
C LEU A 236 -17.01 -2.30 -12.53
N TYR A 237 -16.71 -3.37 -13.28
CA TYR A 237 -16.05 -3.30 -14.58
C TYR A 237 -16.99 -2.95 -15.72
N GLY A 238 -18.31 -3.20 -15.56
CA GLY A 238 -19.32 -2.98 -16.59
C GLY A 238 -19.32 -4.02 -17.71
N HIS A 239 -18.67 -5.17 -17.51
CA HIS A 239 -18.67 -6.35 -18.35
C HIS A 239 -18.41 -7.59 -17.49
N HIS A 240 -18.65 -8.77 -18.05
CA HIS A 240 -18.51 -10.02 -17.30
C HIS A 240 -17.06 -10.25 -16.86
N ILE A 241 -16.90 -10.54 -15.57
CA ILE A 241 -15.64 -10.87 -14.91
C ILE A 241 -15.83 -12.18 -14.17
N ASP A 242 -15.00 -13.17 -14.46
CA ASP A 242 -14.95 -14.41 -13.72
C ASP A 242 -14.03 -14.28 -12.52
N VAL A 243 -14.51 -14.68 -11.35
CA VAL A 243 -13.72 -14.80 -10.12
C VAL A 243 -13.57 -16.26 -9.79
N ILE A 244 -12.37 -16.77 -9.98
CA ILE A 244 -12.03 -18.17 -9.74
C ILE A 244 -11.17 -18.26 -8.49
N ARG A 245 -11.60 -19.09 -7.53
CA ARG A 245 -10.81 -19.40 -6.33
C ARG A 245 -10.18 -20.77 -6.49
N VAL A 246 -8.85 -20.82 -6.42
CA VAL A 246 -8.08 -22.06 -6.50
C VAL A 246 -7.18 -22.13 -5.26
N HIS A 247 -7.48 -23.04 -4.35
CA HIS A 247 -6.86 -23.09 -3.02
C HIS A 247 -7.02 -21.72 -2.32
N ASP A 248 -5.93 -21.10 -1.89
CA ASP A 248 -5.93 -19.78 -1.22
C ASP A 248 -5.67 -18.62 -2.17
N ARG A 249 -5.82 -18.82 -3.49
CA ARG A 249 -5.59 -17.78 -4.51
C ARG A 249 -6.88 -17.41 -5.22
N VAL A 250 -6.94 -16.14 -5.62
CA VAL A 250 -8.02 -15.59 -6.41
C VAL A 250 -7.48 -15.16 -7.77
N LEU A 251 -8.15 -15.62 -8.81
CA LEU A 251 -7.93 -15.19 -10.19
C LEU A 251 -9.13 -14.36 -10.63
N VAL A 252 -8.87 -13.19 -11.19
CA VAL A 252 -9.88 -12.28 -11.74
C VAL A 252 -9.65 -12.22 -13.25
N ILE A 253 -10.57 -12.77 -14.02
CA ILE A 253 -10.43 -12.94 -15.46
C ILE A 253 -11.54 -12.16 -16.16
N ALA A 254 -11.17 -11.29 -17.12
CA ALA A 254 -12.15 -10.61 -17.97
C ALA A 254 -12.61 -11.57 -19.07
N ALA A 255 -13.92 -11.82 -19.17
CA ALA A 255 -14.50 -12.55 -20.29
C ALA A 255 -14.29 -11.73 -21.58
N GLY A 256 -13.66 -12.30 -22.60
CA GLY A 256 -13.33 -11.64 -23.87
C GLY A 256 -11.82 -11.46 -24.12
N ALA A 257 -10.97 -11.74 -23.13
CA ALA A 257 -9.51 -11.81 -23.35
C ALA A 257 -9.04 -13.14 -23.99
N ALA A 258 -9.98 -14.07 -24.25
CA ALA A 258 -9.64 -15.40 -24.78
C ALA A 258 -9.22 -15.41 -26.27
N ASP A 259 -9.42 -14.32 -26.98
CA ASP A 259 -9.13 -14.29 -28.45
C ASP A 259 -7.73 -13.75 -28.82
N GLU A 260 -6.89 -13.36 -27.83
CA GLU A 260 -5.58 -12.76 -28.14
C GLU A 260 -4.39 -13.36 -27.35
N ILE A 261 -4.47 -14.57 -26.84
CA ILE A 261 -3.28 -15.27 -26.35
C ILE A 261 -2.95 -16.39 -27.35
N PRO A 262 -1.95 -16.22 -28.22
CA PRO A 262 -1.35 -17.36 -28.89
C PRO A 262 -0.64 -18.16 -27.79
N ILE A 263 -1.20 -19.31 -27.44
CA ILE A 263 -0.50 -20.28 -26.58
C ILE A 263 0.63 -20.86 -27.47
N ALA A 264 1.76 -20.19 -27.50
CA ALA A 264 3.00 -20.78 -27.95
C ALA A 264 3.43 -21.74 -26.82
N ILE A 265 2.92 -22.96 -26.87
CA ILE A 265 3.49 -24.09 -26.14
C ILE A 265 4.78 -24.45 -26.82
N GLU A 266 5.88 -23.76 -26.50
CA GLU A 266 7.20 -24.30 -26.80
C GLU A 266 7.40 -25.55 -25.96
N ARG A 267 7.17 -26.70 -26.58
CA ARG A 267 7.63 -27.98 -26.06
C ARG A 267 9.15 -28.01 -26.17
N HIS A 268 9.82 -27.64 -25.08
CA HIS A 268 11.22 -28.02 -24.93
C HIS A 268 11.29 -29.53 -24.70
N PRO A 269 12.01 -30.29 -25.54
CA PRO A 269 12.30 -31.68 -25.24
C PRO A 269 13.22 -31.74 -24.00
N ALA A 270 12.76 -32.44 -22.99
CA ALA A 270 13.58 -32.75 -21.81
C ALA A 270 14.79 -33.57 -22.24
N HIS A 271 15.97 -32.97 -22.29
CA HIS A 271 17.23 -33.72 -22.29
C HIS A 271 17.48 -34.23 -20.87
N VAL A 272 17.15 -35.50 -20.64
CA VAL A 272 17.63 -36.26 -19.47
C VAL A 272 19.09 -36.62 -19.79
N THR A 273 20.04 -35.96 -19.15
CA THR A 273 21.44 -36.41 -19.14
C THR A 273 21.62 -37.38 -17.99
N GLU A 274 21.79 -38.66 -18.29
CA GLU A 274 22.30 -39.64 -17.35
C GLU A 274 23.75 -39.27 -17.00
N ILE A 275 24.01 -39.18 -15.71
CA ILE A 275 25.37 -39.00 -15.16
C ILE A 275 25.87 -40.40 -14.76
N PRO A 276 27.11 -40.76 -15.13
CA PRO A 276 27.70 -42.09 -14.84
C PRO A 276 27.98 -42.33 -13.35
#